data_889c7bc164ab8f71fee0c4661354f38b
#
_entry.id   889c7bc164ab8f71fee0c4661354f38b
#
_cell.length_a   1.000
_cell.length_b   1.000
_cell.length_c   1.000
_cell.angle_alpha   90.00
_cell.angle_beta   90.00
_cell.angle_gamma   90.00
#
_symmetry.space_group_name_H-M   'P 1'
#
loop_
_entity.id
_entity.type
_entity.pdbx_description
1 polymer ?
#
loop_
_entity_poly.entity_id
_entity_poly.type
_entity_poly.pdbx_seq_one_letter_code
_entity_poly.pdbx_strand_id
1 'polypeptide(L)'
;MKVIKYSNIGCREINQDYLASSSLDQDKSIYLVADGIGGYDCGEIASKIVCDSYIHGLINNLSIDEATKEASRNIQAECQNLGVSKMGSTVAAVFLDGLQASIFWAGDSRVYVFRDKRLLYQTEDHSLLNELSRVRELTFDDKKRY
;
A
#
# COMPACT_ATOMS: atom_id res chain seq x y z
N MET A 1 2.40 22.32 -0.08
CA MET A 1 1.24 21.44 0.24
C MET A 1 1.22 21.17 1.74
N LYS A 2 0.04 21.00 2.38
CA LYS A 2 -0.08 20.61 3.79
C LYS A 2 -0.31 19.10 3.86
N VAL A 3 0.50 18.38 4.64
CA VAL A 3 0.38 16.94 4.89
C VAL A 3 0.04 16.71 6.35
N ILE A 4 -0.92 15.84 6.61
CA ILE A 4 -1.28 15.39 7.95
C ILE A 4 -1.15 13.88 7.94
N LYS A 5 -0.44 13.33 8.93
CA LYS A 5 -0.28 11.89 9.14
C LYS A 5 -0.95 11.50 10.44
N TYR A 6 -1.67 10.40 10.42
CA TYR A 6 -2.29 9.82 11.61
C TYR A 6 -2.22 8.28 11.53
N SER A 7 -1.82 7.65 12.60
CA SER A 7 -1.86 6.21 12.77
C SER A 7 -2.32 5.88 14.18
N ASN A 8 -3.04 4.80 14.35
CA ASN A 8 -3.53 4.35 15.66
C ASN A 8 -3.50 2.83 15.70
N ILE A 9 -2.91 2.30 16.78
CA ILE A 9 -2.78 0.85 17.00
C ILE A 9 -4.13 0.13 17.19
N GLY A 10 -5.19 0.89 17.55
CA GLY A 10 -6.49 0.29 17.84
C GLY A 10 -6.44 -0.68 19.01
N CYS A 11 -7.03 -1.86 18.81
CA CYS A 11 -7.06 -2.94 19.81
C CYS A 11 -5.96 -3.99 19.60
N ARG A 12 -4.98 -3.72 18.75
CA ARG A 12 -3.86 -4.63 18.46
C ARG A 12 -2.74 -4.47 19.49
N GLU A 13 -1.92 -5.50 19.64
CA GLU A 13 -0.71 -5.44 20.49
C GLU A 13 0.43 -4.70 19.78
N ILE A 14 0.51 -4.85 18.44
CA ILE A 14 1.52 -4.23 17.59
C ILE A 14 0.81 -3.48 16.48
N ASN A 15 1.26 -2.24 16.22
CA ASN A 15 0.82 -1.49 15.05
C ASN A 15 1.58 -1.98 13.81
N GLN A 16 0.87 -2.64 12.91
CA GLN A 16 1.43 -3.17 11.66
C GLN A 16 1.31 -2.19 10.48
N ASP A 17 0.68 -1.02 10.71
CA ASP A 17 0.61 0.04 9.71
C ASP A 17 1.90 0.84 9.66
N TYR A 18 2.29 1.23 8.46
CA TYR A 18 3.41 2.16 8.24
C TYR A 18 3.01 3.29 7.31
N LEU A 19 3.33 4.53 7.73
CA LEU A 19 3.05 5.75 6.99
C LEU A 19 4.36 6.40 6.56
N ALA A 20 4.58 6.55 5.29
CA ALA A 20 5.78 7.17 4.76
C ALA A 20 5.49 8.32 3.79
N SER A 21 6.41 9.24 3.72
CA SER A 21 6.43 10.27 2.67
C SER A 21 7.84 10.77 2.48
N SER A 22 8.18 11.09 1.25
CA SER A 22 9.46 11.69 0.89
C SER A 22 9.26 12.76 -0.19
N SER A 23 10.05 13.84 -0.10
CA SER A 23 10.31 14.73 -1.22
C SER A 23 11.48 14.13 -1.99
N LEU A 24 11.29 13.84 -3.26
CA LEU A 24 12.31 13.21 -4.11
C LEU A 24 13.15 14.26 -4.83
N ASP A 25 12.50 15.38 -5.21
CA ASP A 25 13.12 16.60 -5.71
C ASP A 25 12.20 17.81 -5.47
N GLN A 26 12.42 18.95 -6.16
CA GLN A 26 11.63 20.17 -5.95
C GLN A 26 10.15 20.00 -6.29
N ASP A 27 9.84 19.19 -7.32
CA ASP A 27 8.49 19.01 -7.84
C ASP A 27 7.93 17.58 -7.62
N LYS A 28 8.77 16.66 -7.11
CA LYS A 28 8.38 15.26 -6.91
C LYS A 28 8.28 14.91 -5.44
N SER A 29 7.19 14.23 -5.11
CA SER A 29 6.99 13.71 -3.76
C SER A 29 6.13 12.45 -3.79
N ILE A 30 6.32 11.59 -2.78
CA ILE A 30 5.55 10.36 -2.61
C ILE A 30 4.96 10.29 -1.21
N TYR A 31 3.75 9.78 -1.13
CA TYR A 31 2.99 9.54 0.08
C TYR A 31 2.47 8.10 0.06
N LEU A 32 2.76 7.34 1.11
CA LEU A 32 2.45 5.91 1.19
C LEU A 32 1.79 5.59 2.53
N VAL A 33 0.85 4.67 2.45
CA VAL A 33 0.30 3.93 3.57
C VAL A 33 0.46 2.45 3.24
N ALA A 34 0.93 1.68 4.19
CA ALA A 34 1.08 0.24 4.08
C ALA A 34 0.55 -0.40 5.36
N ASP A 35 -0.28 -1.45 5.22
CA ASP A 35 -0.83 -2.25 6.31
C ASP A 35 -0.22 -3.64 6.24
N GLY A 36 0.47 -4.04 7.29
CA GLY A 36 1.07 -5.36 7.40
C GLY A 36 -0.01 -6.42 7.56
N ILE A 37 0.00 -7.44 6.70
CA ILE A 37 -1.06 -8.45 6.67
C ILE A 37 -1.13 -9.20 7.99
N GLY A 38 -2.22 -8.99 8.74
CA GLY A 38 -2.51 -9.69 9.98
C GLY A 38 -2.65 -11.21 9.76
N GLY A 39 -2.07 -11.99 10.68
CA GLY A 39 -2.04 -13.46 10.60
C GLY A 39 -0.77 -14.01 9.94
N TYR A 40 0.10 -13.17 9.42
CA TYR A 40 1.49 -13.46 9.12
C TYR A 40 2.40 -12.90 10.19
N ASP A 41 3.58 -13.48 10.36
CA ASP A 41 4.60 -12.95 11.24
C ASP A 41 5.15 -11.62 10.69
N CYS A 42 5.52 -10.70 11.60
CA CYS A 42 6.29 -9.50 11.27
C CYS A 42 5.62 -8.56 10.23
N GLY A 43 4.30 -8.32 10.34
CA GLY A 43 3.58 -7.42 9.45
C GLY A 43 4.11 -5.98 9.51
N GLU A 44 4.53 -5.51 10.68
CA GLU A 44 5.15 -4.20 10.91
C GLU A 44 6.50 -4.06 10.17
N ILE A 45 7.23 -5.15 10.01
CA ILE A 45 8.47 -5.17 9.22
C ILE A 45 8.13 -5.12 7.74
N ALA A 46 7.15 -5.90 7.31
CA ALA A 46 6.72 -5.96 5.91
C ALA A 46 6.21 -4.60 5.40
N SER A 47 5.34 -3.92 6.16
CA SER A 47 4.81 -2.60 5.79
C SER A 47 5.90 -1.54 5.69
N LYS A 48 6.89 -1.60 6.60
CA LYS A 48 8.06 -0.72 6.54
C LYS A 48 8.92 -1.00 5.31
N ILE A 49 9.24 -2.27 5.03
CA ILE A 49 10.03 -2.67 3.85
C ILE A 49 9.36 -2.18 2.57
N VAL A 50 8.04 -2.34 2.44
CA VAL A 50 7.29 -1.87 1.27
C VAL A 50 7.50 -0.37 1.07
N CYS A 51 7.22 0.44 2.08
CA CYS A 51 7.36 1.89 1.98
C CYS A 51 8.79 2.33 1.68
N ASP A 52 9.78 1.77 2.38
CA ASP A 52 11.20 2.10 2.18
C ASP A 52 11.66 1.72 0.77
N SER A 53 11.24 0.56 0.25
CA SER A 53 11.60 0.12 -1.10
C SER A 53 11.03 1.05 -2.19
N TYR A 54 9.79 1.50 -2.06
CA TYR A 54 9.22 2.46 -3.02
C TYR A 54 9.94 3.80 -2.97
N ILE A 55 10.22 4.33 -1.77
CA ILE A 55 10.95 5.60 -1.62
C ILE A 55 12.35 5.46 -2.23
N HIS A 56 13.08 4.40 -1.86
CA HIS A 56 14.43 4.15 -2.38
C HIS A 56 14.42 3.98 -3.90
N GLY A 57 13.53 3.15 -4.44
CA GLY A 57 13.41 2.93 -5.87
C GLY A 57 13.15 4.21 -6.65
N LEU A 58 12.20 5.03 -6.22
CA LEU A 58 11.85 6.27 -6.89
C LEU A 58 12.95 7.35 -6.78
N ILE A 59 13.68 7.42 -5.66
CA ILE A 59 14.89 8.27 -5.54
C ILE A 59 15.94 7.86 -6.58
N ASN A 60 16.06 6.56 -6.86
CA ASN A 60 17.00 6.03 -7.86
C ASN A 60 16.40 5.94 -9.27
N ASN A 61 15.30 6.66 -9.52
CA ASN A 61 14.61 6.73 -10.83
C ASN A 61 14.10 5.38 -11.36
N LEU A 62 13.82 4.42 -10.48
CA LEU A 62 13.12 3.21 -10.88
C LEU A 62 11.66 3.54 -11.21
N SER A 63 11.09 2.78 -12.12
CA SER A 63 9.63 2.77 -12.35
C SER A 63 8.89 2.18 -11.14
N ILE A 64 7.59 2.45 -11.05
CA ILE A 64 6.74 1.86 -9.99
C ILE A 64 6.78 0.33 -10.04
N ASP A 65 6.80 -0.27 -11.25
CA ASP A 65 6.89 -1.73 -11.43
C ASP A 65 8.22 -2.31 -10.92
N GLU A 66 9.33 -1.60 -11.16
CA GLU A 66 10.65 -2.01 -10.67
C GLU A 66 10.74 -1.88 -9.16
N ALA A 67 10.22 -0.79 -8.59
CA ALA A 67 10.14 -0.59 -7.14
C ALA A 67 9.26 -1.67 -6.47
N THR A 68 8.16 -2.08 -7.12
CA THR A 68 7.29 -3.18 -6.66
C THR A 68 8.05 -4.51 -6.62
N LYS A 69 8.83 -4.82 -7.66
CA LYS A 69 9.66 -6.03 -7.71
C LYS A 69 10.76 -5.99 -6.65
N GLU A 70 11.34 -4.82 -6.40
CA GLU A 70 12.33 -4.63 -5.34
C GLU A 70 11.72 -4.85 -3.96
N ALA A 71 10.57 -4.25 -3.67
CA ALA A 71 9.83 -4.46 -2.41
C ALA A 71 9.54 -5.94 -2.17
N SER A 72 9.08 -6.66 -3.20
CA SER A 72 8.79 -8.09 -3.10
C SER A 72 10.04 -8.92 -2.80
N ARG A 73 11.17 -8.58 -3.44
CA ARG A 73 12.46 -9.25 -3.18
C ARG A 73 12.96 -8.97 -1.76
N ASN A 74 12.84 -7.74 -1.30
CA ASN A 74 13.27 -7.35 0.05
C ASN A 74 12.44 -8.05 1.13
N ILE A 75 11.12 -8.17 0.94
CA ILE A 75 10.24 -8.97 1.81
C ILE A 75 10.70 -10.43 1.84
N GLN A 76 10.96 -11.03 0.67
CA GLN A 76 11.39 -12.43 0.59
C GLN A 76 12.74 -12.67 1.28
N ALA A 77 13.69 -11.75 1.09
CA ALA A 77 14.99 -11.82 1.76
C ALA A 77 14.85 -11.73 3.28
N GLU A 78 14.00 -10.81 3.76
CA GLU A 78 13.78 -10.64 5.19
C GLU A 78 13.04 -11.82 5.82
N CYS A 79 12.09 -12.46 5.10
CA CYS A 79 11.52 -13.74 5.54
C CYS A 79 12.60 -14.79 5.81
N GLN A 80 13.59 -14.90 4.93
CA GLN A 80 14.70 -15.83 5.10
C GLN A 80 15.59 -15.47 6.29
N ASN A 81 15.91 -14.18 6.46
CA ASN A 81 16.73 -13.69 7.57
C ASN A 81 16.07 -13.98 8.93
N LEU A 82 14.77 -13.76 9.02
CA LEU A 82 14.01 -13.95 10.26
C LEU A 82 13.56 -15.41 10.49
N GLY A 83 13.71 -16.28 9.49
CA GLY A 83 13.25 -17.67 9.57
C GLY A 83 11.71 -17.81 9.60
N VAL A 84 10.98 -16.80 9.11
CA VAL A 84 9.51 -16.83 9.05
C VAL A 84 9.04 -17.36 7.69
N SER A 85 7.88 -18.01 7.68
CA SER A 85 7.37 -18.65 6.46
C SER A 85 6.81 -17.64 5.46
N LYS A 86 6.18 -16.58 5.95
CA LYS A 86 5.53 -15.54 5.14
C LYS A 86 5.43 -14.25 5.93
N MET A 87 5.59 -13.14 5.24
CA MET A 87 5.13 -11.83 5.64
C MET A 87 4.67 -11.06 4.41
N GLY A 88 3.84 -10.07 4.60
CA GLY A 88 3.30 -9.28 3.50
C GLY A 88 2.70 -7.98 3.97
N SER A 89 2.41 -7.12 3.04
CA SER A 89 1.78 -5.84 3.31
C SER A 89 0.95 -5.39 2.12
N THR A 90 -0.07 -4.60 2.39
CA THR A 90 -0.71 -3.75 1.40
C THR A 90 0.19 -2.57 1.04
N VAL A 91 -0.17 -1.83 0.03
CA VAL A 91 0.32 -0.47 -0.24
C VAL A 91 -0.79 0.36 -0.88
N ALA A 92 -0.93 1.60 -0.44
CA ALA A 92 -1.70 2.62 -1.14
C ALA A 92 -0.86 3.89 -1.20
N ALA A 93 -0.64 4.41 -2.41
CA ALA A 93 0.33 5.47 -2.63
C ALA A 93 -0.14 6.51 -3.63
N VAL A 94 0.33 7.75 -3.39
CA VAL A 94 0.20 8.87 -4.32
C VAL A 94 1.60 9.41 -4.61
N PHE A 95 2.00 9.36 -5.87
CA PHE A 95 3.21 9.98 -6.38
C PHE A 95 2.82 11.26 -7.12
N LEU A 96 3.38 12.37 -6.69
CA LEU A 96 3.21 13.67 -7.32
C LEU A 96 4.44 14.02 -8.14
N ASP A 97 4.22 14.50 -9.37
CA ASP A 97 5.24 15.02 -10.28
C ASP A 97 4.70 16.32 -10.89
N GLY A 98 5.10 17.45 -10.34
CA GLY A 98 4.56 18.75 -10.69
C GLY A 98 3.05 18.83 -10.45
N LEU A 99 2.28 18.93 -11.54
CA LEU A 99 0.80 18.98 -11.52
C LEU A 99 0.14 17.61 -11.75
N GLN A 100 0.92 16.56 -11.92
CA GLN A 100 0.41 15.21 -12.13
C GLN A 100 0.43 14.41 -10.83
N ALA A 101 -0.61 13.61 -10.63
CA ALA A 101 -0.70 12.67 -9.53
C ALA A 101 -0.90 11.25 -10.10
N SER A 102 0.02 10.36 -9.78
CA SER A 102 -0.10 8.93 -10.08
C SER A 102 -0.50 8.20 -8.81
N ILE A 103 -1.54 7.38 -8.90
CA ILE A 103 -2.03 6.55 -7.81
C ILE A 103 -1.73 5.10 -8.13
N PHE A 104 -1.14 4.38 -7.17
CA PHE A 104 -0.93 2.95 -7.27
C PHE A 104 -1.21 2.28 -5.92
N TRP A 105 -1.67 1.04 -5.96
CA TRP A 105 -2.04 0.31 -4.76
C TRP A 105 -1.99 -1.20 -4.98
N ALA A 106 -1.87 -1.93 -3.88
CA ALA A 106 -2.05 -3.37 -3.81
C ALA A 106 -2.68 -3.72 -2.46
N GLY A 107 -3.73 -4.53 -2.47
CA GLY A 107 -4.49 -4.92 -1.29
C GLY A 107 -5.77 -4.10 -1.12
N ASP A 108 -6.18 -3.87 0.12
CA ASP A 108 -7.43 -3.21 0.53
C ASP A 108 -7.21 -1.85 1.21
N SER A 109 -5.96 -1.39 1.30
CA SER A 109 -5.66 0.00 1.64
C SER A 109 -6.05 0.92 0.49
N ARG A 110 -6.67 2.07 0.81
CA ARG A 110 -7.35 2.88 -0.20
C ARG A 110 -6.81 4.29 -0.32
N VAL A 111 -6.87 4.82 -1.54
CA VAL A 111 -6.70 6.25 -1.84
C VAL A 111 -8.05 6.83 -2.22
N TYR A 112 -8.38 7.98 -1.62
CA TYR A 112 -9.56 8.77 -1.95
C TYR A 112 -9.12 10.15 -2.45
N VAL A 113 -9.68 10.59 -3.56
CA VAL A 113 -9.44 11.94 -4.11
C VAL A 113 -10.71 12.76 -3.99
N PHE A 114 -10.61 13.88 -3.30
CA PHE A 114 -11.70 14.83 -3.15
C PHE A 114 -11.35 16.18 -3.80
N ARG A 115 -12.33 16.82 -4.41
CA ARG A 115 -12.29 18.21 -4.86
C ARG A 115 -13.61 18.89 -4.51
N ASP A 116 -13.56 20.09 -3.93
CA ASP A 116 -14.74 20.85 -3.53
C ASP A 116 -15.75 20.01 -2.69
N LYS A 117 -15.23 19.23 -1.75
CA LYS A 117 -15.97 18.30 -0.87
C LYS A 117 -16.70 17.16 -1.61
N ARG A 118 -16.39 16.92 -2.86
CA ARG A 118 -16.94 15.80 -3.65
C ARG A 118 -15.87 14.76 -3.87
N LEU A 119 -16.25 13.49 -3.66
CA LEU A 119 -15.39 12.36 -4.02
C LEU A 119 -15.28 12.29 -5.54
N LEU A 120 -14.06 12.38 -6.08
CA LEU A 120 -13.77 12.25 -7.49
C LEU A 120 -13.29 10.86 -7.87
N TYR A 121 -12.53 10.22 -6.98
CA TYR A 121 -11.92 8.93 -7.24
C TYR A 121 -11.70 8.17 -5.93
N GLN A 122 -11.80 6.86 -6.00
CA GLN A 122 -11.46 5.92 -4.95
C GLN A 122 -10.85 4.67 -5.60
N THR A 123 -9.77 4.14 -5.02
CA THR A 123 -9.21 2.86 -5.43
C THR A 123 -10.15 1.71 -5.08
N GLU A 124 -10.14 0.65 -5.89
CA GLU A 124 -10.88 -0.58 -5.62
C GLU A 124 -9.99 -1.60 -4.91
N ASP A 125 -10.52 -2.26 -3.90
CA ASP A 125 -9.78 -3.28 -3.17
C ASP A 125 -9.46 -4.48 -4.07
N HIS A 126 -8.25 -5.00 -3.94
CA HIS A 126 -7.87 -6.30 -4.51
C HIS A 126 -8.40 -7.42 -3.60
N SER A 127 -9.70 -7.64 -3.66
CA SER A 127 -10.37 -8.71 -2.94
C SER A 127 -10.91 -9.74 -3.90
N LEU A 128 -10.98 -11.00 -3.45
CA LEU A 128 -11.56 -12.08 -4.25
C LEU A 128 -13.01 -11.78 -4.66
N LEU A 129 -13.75 -11.07 -3.79
CA LEU A 129 -15.12 -10.65 -4.09
C LEU A 129 -15.16 -9.68 -5.28
N ASN A 130 -14.25 -8.70 -5.32
CA ASN A 130 -14.16 -7.74 -6.43
C ASN A 130 -13.68 -8.43 -7.72
N GLU A 131 -12.75 -9.37 -7.63
CA GLU A 131 -12.31 -10.15 -8.80
C GLU A 131 -13.46 -11.00 -9.35
N LEU A 132 -14.23 -11.69 -8.49
CA LEU A 132 -15.39 -12.46 -8.91
C LEU A 132 -16.47 -11.57 -9.54
N SER A 133 -16.69 -10.37 -9.02
CA SER A 133 -17.68 -9.42 -9.55
C SER A 133 -17.38 -8.96 -10.98
N ARG A 134 -16.11 -8.97 -11.38
CA ARG A 134 -15.68 -8.61 -12.76
C ARG A 134 -15.93 -9.74 -13.77
N VAL A 135 -16.05 -10.98 -13.28
CA VAL A 135 -16.20 -12.18 -14.14
C VAL A 135 -17.65 -12.64 -14.22
N ARG A 136 -18.43 -12.45 -13.16
CA ARG A 136 -19.84 -12.85 -13.08
C ARG A 136 -20.62 -12.05 -12.05
N GLU A 137 -21.96 -12.09 -12.13
CA GLU A 137 -22.79 -11.57 -11.04
C GLU A 137 -22.54 -12.31 -9.73
N LEU A 138 -22.44 -11.56 -8.63
CA LEU A 138 -22.24 -12.10 -7.31
C LEU A 138 -23.54 -12.65 -6.74
N THR A 139 -23.51 -13.88 -6.26
CA THR A 139 -24.62 -14.49 -5.52
C THR A 139 -24.63 -13.99 -4.06
N PHE A 140 -25.76 -14.25 -3.37
CA PHE A 140 -25.86 -13.97 -1.94
C PHE A 140 -24.83 -14.77 -1.11
N ASP A 141 -24.53 -15.99 -1.54
CA ASP A 141 -23.54 -16.84 -0.86
C ASP A 141 -22.11 -16.36 -1.06
N ASP A 142 -21.78 -15.79 -2.23
CA ASP A 142 -20.47 -15.14 -2.44
C ASP A 142 -20.27 -14.00 -1.45
N LYS A 143 -21.29 -13.14 -1.27
CA LYS A 143 -21.24 -11.99 -0.35
C LYS A 143 -21.15 -12.37 1.12
N LYS A 144 -21.55 -13.60 1.48
CA LYS A 144 -21.41 -14.13 2.85
C LYS A 144 -20.08 -14.80 3.11
N ARG A 145 -19.44 -15.32 2.06
CA ARG A 145 -18.24 -16.16 2.18
C ARG A 145 -16.95 -15.34 2.11
N TYR A 146 -17.00 -14.18 1.49
CA TYR A 146 -15.88 -13.25 1.28
C TYR A 146 -16.24 -11.82 1.73
#